data_cd770e3fa3af7ff507330a239003a13a
#
_entry.id   cd770e3fa3af7ff507330a239003a13a
#
_cell.length_a   1.000
_cell.length_b   1.000
_cell.length_c   1.000
_cell.angle_alpha   90.00
_cell.angle_beta   90.00
_cell.angle_gamma   90.00
#
_symmetry.space_group_name_H-M   'P 1'
#
loop_
_entity.id
_entity.type
_entity.pdbx_description
1 polymer ?
#
loop_
_entity_poly.entity_id
_entity_poly.type
_entity_poly.pdbx_seq_one_letter_code
_entity_poly.pdbx_strand_id
1 'polypeptide(L)'
;MPIVRRAEELGCGVNFSTYTDNKNGNRDHLLQENPHGELEDAIAQILAYKKRKRGVVTNSDYYLEQVPRYVRGEMKEPCQSGLKTIHVDPTGHVKRCPDFPTDFHWSEFRTYEPVDCNACYYACRGEAQAPLRLSRVRDVMA
;
A
#
# COMPACT_ATOMS: atom_id res chain seq x y z
N MET A 1 14.68 -4.53 12.21
CA MET A 1 13.87 -5.51 11.42
C MET A 1 13.26 -6.68 12.24
N PRO A 2 12.84 -6.49 13.51
CA PRO A 2 12.35 -7.62 14.33
C PRO A 2 11.08 -8.26 13.78
N ILE A 3 10.10 -7.45 13.32
CA ILE A 3 8.82 -7.94 12.83
C ILE A 3 8.94 -8.84 11.58
N VAL A 4 9.85 -8.52 10.66
CA VAL A 4 10.07 -9.33 9.45
C VAL A 4 10.70 -10.68 9.79
N ARG A 5 11.67 -10.69 10.72
CA ARG A 5 12.26 -11.95 11.21
C ARG A 5 11.22 -12.82 11.93
N ARG A 6 10.37 -12.19 12.72
CA ARG A 6 9.29 -12.92 13.41
C ARG A 6 8.29 -13.53 12.44
N ALA A 7 7.93 -12.80 11.38
CA ALA A 7 7.08 -13.33 10.32
C ALA A 7 7.73 -14.54 9.62
N GLU A 8 9.03 -14.45 9.30
CA GLU A 8 9.80 -15.58 8.74
C GLU A 8 9.78 -16.80 9.66
N GLU A 9 10.06 -16.61 10.95
CA GLU A 9 10.03 -17.71 11.95
C GLU A 9 8.66 -18.39 12.05
N LEU A 10 7.58 -17.62 11.89
CA LEU A 10 6.20 -18.12 11.94
C LEU A 10 5.72 -18.68 10.58
N GLY A 11 6.52 -18.59 9.52
CA GLY A 11 6.14 -19.03 8.18
C GLY A 11 5.01 -18.18 7.56
N CYS A 12 4.87 -16.92 7.94
CA CYS A 12 3.86 -16.01 7.41
C CYS A 12 4.46 -14.81 6.68
N GLY A 13 3.67 -14.23 5.76
CA GLY A 13 4.04 -12.99 5.08
C GLY A 13 3.75 -11.76 5.92
N VAL A 14 4.50 -10.68 5.69
CA VAL A 14 4.25 -9.35 6.26
C VAL A 14 4.04 -8.34 5.16
N ASN A 15 2.99 -7.52 5.34
CA ASN A 15 2.67 -6.39 4.47
C ASN A 15 2.76 -5.11 5.27
N PHE A 16 3.49 -4.13 4.75
CA PHE A 16 3.58 -2.80 5.33
C PHE A 16 2.55 -1.89 4.68
N SER A 17 1.94 -1.02 5.46
CA SER A 17 1.04 0.02 4.97
C SER A 17 1.30 1.31 5.73
N THR A 18 1.23 2.45 5.04
CA THR A 18 1.29 3.73 5.71
C THR A 18 0.03 3.95 6.53
N TYR A 19 0.18 4.59 7.67
CA TYR A 19 -0.95 5.06 8.47
C TYR A 19 -1.46 6.39 7.94
N THR A 20 -2.76 6.64 8.06
CA THR A 20 -3.40 7.94 7.81
C THR A 20 -4.42 8.24 8.91
N ASP A 21 -4.70 9.51 9.13
CA ASP A 21 -5.70 9.98 10.09
C ASP A 21 -7.11 10.06 9.53
N ASN A 22 -7.33 9.62 8.29
CA ASN A 22 -8.61 9.75 7.57
C ASN A 22 -9.83 9.19 8.31
N LYS A 23 -9.65 8.11 9.09
CA LYS A 23 -10.76 7.43 9.75
C LYS A 23 -11.11 7.94 11.14
N ASN A 24 -10.13 8.40 11.90
CA ASN A 24 -10.30 8.73 13.32
C ASN A 24 -9.69 10.07 13.73
N GLY A 25 -9.07 10.78 12.80
CA GLY A 25 -8.40 12.06 13.08
C GLY A 25 -7.15 11.96 13.97
N ASN A 26 -6.73 10.75 14.37
CA ASN A 26 -5.53 10.60 15.19
C ASN A 26 -4.28 10.79 14.33
N ARG A 27 -3.43 11.73 14.72
CA ARG A 27 -2.22 12.09 14.00
C ARG A 27 -0.93 11.58 14.67
N ASP A 28 -1.02 10.96 15.84
CA ASP A 28 0.14 10.53 16.62
C ASP A 28 1.00 9.46 15.92
N HIS A 29 0.42 8.75 14.95
CA HIS A 29 1.07 7.68 14.22
C HIS A 29 1.37 8.02 12.76
N LEU A 30 1.16 9.28 12.34
CA LEU A 30 1.55 9.70 11.00
C LEU A 30 3.06 9.61 10.85
N LEU A 31 3.50 9.02 9.75
CA LEU A 31 4.89 9.10 9.34
C LEU A 31 5.22 10.57 9.05
N GLN A 32 6.19 11.09 9.78
CA GLN A 32 6.68 12.44 9.57
C GLN A 32 8.00 12.39 8.80
N GLU A 33 8.28 13.45 8.08
CA GLU A 33 9.61 13.62 7.50
C GLU A 33 10.65 13.62 8.64
N ASN A 34 11.59 12.68 8.56
CA ASN A 34 12.67 12.57 9.52
C ASN A 34 13.96 13.09 8.87
N PRO A 35 14.52 14.19 9.38
CA PRO A 35 15.75 14.78 8.82
C PRO A 35 16.96 13.84 8.89
N HIS A 36 16.90 12.77 9.67
CA HIS A 36 17.99 11.79 9.81
C HIS A 36 17.91 10.61 8.84
N GLY A 37 16.93 10.58 7.93
CA GLY A 37 16.81 9.51 6.93
C GLY A 37 16.42 8.14 7.49
N GLU A 38 15.89 8.06 8.70
CA GLU A 38 15.53 6.78 9.34
C GLU A 38 14.47 5.99 8.55
N LEU A 39 13.56 6.69 7.88
CA LEU A 39 12.55 6.06 7.03
C LEU A 39 13.21 5.42 5.81
N GLU A 40 14.09 6.14 5.13
CA GLU A 40 14.84 5.65 3.97
C GLU A 40 15.71 4.45 4.35
N ASP A 41 16.39 4.51 5.49
CA ASP A 41 17.20 3.41 6.01
C ASP A 41 16.34 2.18 6.34
N ALA A 42 15.18 2.37 6.94
CA ALA A 42 14.25 1.28 7.22
C ALA A 42 13.76 0.62 5.91
N ILE A 43 13.38 1.41 4.92
CA ILE A 43 12.97 0.92 3.59
C ILE A 43 14.12 0.17 2.91
N ALA A 44 15.34 0.72 2.94
CA ALA A 44 16.52 0.06 2.36
C ALA A 44 16.79 -1.30 3.02
N GLN A 45 16.66 -1.40 4.35
CA GLN A 45 16.81 -2.66 5.08
C GLN A 45 15.72 -3.68 4.70
N ILE A 46 14.46 -3.24 4.53
CA ILE A 46 13.35 -4.10 4.10
C ILE A 46 13.61 -4.63 2.69
N LEU A 47 13.99 -3.77 1.76
CA LEU A 47 14.31 -4.15 0.38
C LEU A 47 15.51 -5.11 0.31
N ALA A 48 16.56 -4.85 1.10
CA ALA A 48 17.72 -5.75 1.17
C ALA A 48 17.34 -7.13 1.76
N TYR A 49 16.45 -7.16 2.75
CA TYR A 49 15.92 -8.40 3.30
C TYR A 49 15.11 -9.18 2.24
N LYS A 50 14.17 -8.48 1.56
CA LYS A 50 13.33 -9.07 0.52
C LYS A 50 14.14 -9.70 -0.62
N LYS A 51 15.26 -9.08 -1.01
CA LYS A 51 16.18 -9.65 -2.02
C LYS A 51 16.79 -10.99 -1.59
N ARG A 52 17.06 -11.16 -0.30
CA ARG A 52 17.65 -12.39 0.26
C ARG A 52 16.61 -13.47 0.54
N LYS A 53 15.43 -13.06 1.01
CA LYS A 53 14.33 -13.95 1.44
C LYS A 53 13.03 -13.48 0.79
N ARG A 54 12.68 -14.11 -0.32
CA ARG A 54 11.43 -13.86 -1.03
C ARG A 54 10.25 -14.44 -0.28
N GLY A 55 9.06 -13.91 -0.53
CA GLY A 55 7.81 -14.41 0.04
C GLY A 55 7.51 -13.92 1.46
N VAL A 56 8.50 -13.44 2.23
CA VAL A 56 8.25 -12.92 3.59
C VAL A 56 7.69 -11.50 3.54
N VAL A 57 8.27 -10.60 2.75
CA VAL A 57 7.73 -9.24 2.53
C VAL A 57 6.92 -9.24 1.25
N THR A 58 5.62 -9.02 1.37
CA THR A 58 4.66 -9.14 0.25
C THR A 58 4.46 -7.85 -0.55
N ASN A 59 4.88 -6.71 0.00
CA ASN A 59 4.85 -5.44 -0.74
C ASN A 59 5.76 -5.49 -1.96
N SER A 60 5.36 -4.82 -3.06
CA SER A 60 6.25 -4.58 -4.19
C SER A 60 7.40 -3.64 -3.81
N ASP A 61 8.55 -3.78 -4.49
CA ASP A 61 9.67 -2.85 -4.32
C ASP A 61 9.22 -1.42 -4.67
N TYR A 62 8.40 -1.28 -5.71
CA TYR A 62 7.83 0.00 -6.11
C TYR A 62 7.07 0.68 -4.97
N TYR A 63 6.15 -0.05 -4.30
CA TYR A 63 5.40 0.51 -3.17
C TYR A 63 6.34 1.03 -2.09
N LEU A 64 7.29 0.20 -1.67
CA LEU A 64 8.24 0.54 -0.60
C LEU A 64 9.07 1.78 -0.95
N GLU A 65 9.59 1.85 -2.17
CA GLU A 65 10.39 2.98 -2.67
C GLU A 65 9.61 4.30 -2.75
N GLN A 66 8.27 4.24 -2.93
CA GLN A 66 7.45 5.45 -2.99
C GLN A 66 7.03 5.98 -1.61
N VAL A 67 7.11 5.18 -0.54
CA VAL A 67 6.71 5.61 0.82
C VAL A 67 7.42 6.90 1.26
N PRO A 68 8.75 7.05 1.14
CA PRO A 68 9.42 8.30 1.50
C PRO A 68 8.94 9.50 0.66
N ARG A 69 8.69 9.32 -0.63
CA ARG A 69 8.15 10.38 -1.51
C ARG A 69 6.76 10.84 -1.06
N TYR A 70 5.92 9.89 -0.66
CA TYR A 70 4.61 10.22 -0.10
C TYR A 70 4.74 11.04 1.18
N VAL A 71 5.60 10.63 2.10
CA VAL A 71 5.81 11.32 3.39
C VAL A 71 6.30 12.75 3.18
N ARG A 72 7.15 13.00 2.18
CA ARG A 72 7.62 14.34 1.79
C ARG A 72 6.62 15.15 0.96
N GLY A 73 5.42 14.60 0.67
CA GLY A 73 4.42 15.31 -0.17
C GLY A 73 4.81 15.47 -1.64
N GLU A 74 5.77 14.67 -2.12
CA GLU A 74 6.28 14.75 -3.50
C GLU A 74 5.43 13.97 -4.52
N MET A 75 4.48 13.16 -4.06
CA MET A 75 3.60 12.41 -4.95
C MET A 75 2.54 13.33 -5.55
N LYS A 76 2.59 13.49 -6.87
CA LYS A 76 1.61 14.30 -7.63
C LYS A 76 0.56 13.45 -8.35
N GLU A 77 0.84 12.16 -8.52
CA GLU A 77 -0.03 11.24 -9.22
C GLU A 77 -1.31 10.98 -8.43
N PRO A 78 -2.50 11.16 -9.02
CA PRO A 78 -3.77 10.90 -8.33
C PRO A 78 -3.92 9.42 -8.01
N CYS A 79 -4.71 9.12 -6.99
CA CYS A 79 -5.07 7.76 -6.64
C CYS A 79 -5.83 7.08 -7.79
N GLN A 80 -5.48 5.84 -8.12
CA GLN A 80 -6.16 5.05 -9.15
C GLN A 80 -7.15 4.03 -8.57
N SER A 81 -7.53 4.20 -7.31
CA SER A 81 -8.61 3.44 -6.69
C SER A 81 -9.94 3.75 -7.41
N GLY A 82 -10.78 2.76 -7.57
CA GLY A 82 -11.96 2.83 -8.42
C GLY A 82 -11.68 2.45 -9.88
N LEU A 83 -10.48 2.68 -10.39
CA LEU A 83 -10.09 2.27 -11.74
C LEU A 83 -9.32 0.93 -11.75
N LYS A 84 -8.34 0.79 -10.87
CA LYS A 84 -7.48 -0.42 -10.80
C LYS A 84 -7.82 -1.34 -9.64
N THR A 85 -8.46 -0.84 -8.61
CA THR A 85 -8.90 -1.59 -7.43
C THR A 85 -10.26 -1.11 -6.98
N ILE A 86 -11.07 -2.04 -6.51
CA ILE A 86 -12.34 -1.78 -5.84
C ILE A 86 -12.37 -2.56 -4.53
N HIS A 87 -13.18 -2.12 -3.61
CA HIS A 87 -13.51 -2.85 -2.39
C HIS A 87 -14.90 -3.44 -2.51
N VAL A 88 -15.04 -4.72 -2.16
CA VAL A 88 -16.35 -5.37 -2.03
C VAL A 88 -16.47 -5.85 -0.60
N ASP A 89 -17.53 -5.45 0.08
CA ASP A 89 -17.81 -5.90 1.44
C ASP A 89 -18.53 -7.27 1.46
N PRO A 90 -18.64 -7.94 2.62
CA PRO A 90 -19.29 -9.24 2.70
C PRO A 90 -20.77 -9.27 2.28
N THR A 91 -21.42 -8.11 2.22
CA THR A 91 -22.82 -7.99 1.78
C THR A 91 -22.95 -7.66 0.29
N GLY A 92 -21.79 -7.59 -0.42
CA GLY A 92 -21.75 -7.33 -1.85
C GLY A 92 -21.79 -5.83 -2.23
N HIS A 93 -21.66 -4.93 -1.27
CA HIS A 93 -21.55 -3.51 -1.58
C HIS A 93 -20.16 -3.16 -2.07
N VAL A 94 -20.10 -2.37 -3.12
CA VAL A 94 -18.87 -1.94 -3.77
C VAL A 94 -18.52 -0.52 -3.37
N LYS A 95 -17.23 -0.29 -3.14
CA LYS A 95 -16.65 1.02 -2.86
C LYS A 95 -15.43 1.24 -3.75
N ARG A 96 -15.25 2.45 -4.22
CA ARG A 96 -14.03 2.83 -4.96
C ARG A 96 -12.78 2.79 -4.07
N CYS A 97 -12.96 3.09 -2.80
CA CYS A 97 -11.90 3.10 -1.79
C CYS A 97 -12.48 2.69 -0.44
N PRO A 98 -11.72 2.01 0.45
CA PRO A 98 -12.20 1.64 1.79
C PRO A 98 -12.68 2.83 2.64
N ASP A 99 -12.13 4.02 2.38
CA ASP A 99 -12.42 5.25 3.13
C ASP A 99 -13.59 6.07 2.53
N PHE A 100 -14.13 5.63 1.40
CA PHE A 100 -15.29 6.25 0.76
C PHE A 100 -16.60 5.52 1.13
N PRO A 101 -17.74 6.20 1.01
CA PRO A 101 -19.04 5.57 1.15
C PRO A 101 -19.25 4.43 0.15
N THR A 102 -20.23 3.59 0.41
CA THR A 102 -20.72 2.60 -0.56
C THR A 102 -21.28 3.29 -1.78
N ASP A 103 -20.86 2.83 -2.97
CA ASP A 103 -21.34 3.38 -4.24
C ASP A 103 -22.59 2.61 -4.74
N PHE A 104 -22.51 1.26 -4.76
CA PHE A 104 -23.63 0.40 -5.21
C PHE A 104 -23.40 -1.07 -4.79
N HIS A 105 -24.38 -1.93 -5.11
CA HIS A 105 -24.22 -3.38 -4.97
C HIS A 105 -23.54 -3.96 -6.20
N TRP A 106 -22.72 -5.02 -6.05
CA TRP A 106 -21.92 -5.61 -7.15
C TRP A 106 -22.76 -6.06 -8.34
N SER A 107 -24.04 -6.43 -8.14
CA SER A 107 -24.96 -6.78 -9.23
C SER A 107 -25.31 -5.61 -10.16
N GLU A 108 -25.04 -4.39 -9.71
CA GLU A 108 -25.23 -3.15 -10.47
C GLU A 108 -23.92 -2.60 -11.02
N PHE A 109 -22.90 -3.48 -11.18
CA PHE A 109 -21.56 -3.08 -11.57
C PHE A 109 -21.55 -2.12 -12.76
N ARG A 110 -20.85 -1.03 -12.61
CA ARG A 110 -20.66 0.02 -13.59
C ARG A 110 -19.17 0.30 -13.78
N THR A 111 -18.81 0.89 -14.91
CA THR A 111 -17.46 1.45 -15.09
C THR A 111 -17.22 2.59 -14.11
N TYR A 112 -16.06 2.57 -13.47
CA TYR A 112 -15.66 3.59 -12.53
C TYR A 112 -14.70 4.61 -13.13
N GLU A 113 -14.78 5.81 -12.56
CA GLU A 113 -13.74 6.82 -12.67
C GLU A 113 -12.78 6.71 -11.47
N PRO A 114 -11.49 7.06 -11.65
CA PRO A 114 -10.56 7.10 -10.54
C PRO A 114 -11.01 8.11 -9.48
N VAL A 115 -10.64 7.84 -8.24
CA VAL A 115 -10.87 8.78 -7.14
C VAL A 115 -9.87 9.92 -7.27
N ASP A 116 -10.35 11.16 -7.37
CA ASP A 116 -9.50 12.35 -7.31
C ASP A 116 -9.10 12.61 -5.84
N CYS A 117 -8.07 11.93 -5.39
CA CYS A 117 -7.64 11.96 -3.99
C CYS A 117 -6.16 11.64 -3.87
N ASN A 118 -5.47 12.32 -2.95
CA ASN A 118 -4.07 12.08 -2.58
C ASN A 118 -3.86 11.94 -1.06
N ALA A 119 -4.92 11.73 -0.29
CA ALA A 119 -4.89 11.78 1.17
C ALA A 119 -4.18 10.58 1.85
N CYS A 120 -3.93 9.50 1.14
CA CYS A 120 -3.27 8.31 1.71
C CYS A 120 -2.29 7.66 0.74
N TYR A 121 -1.42 6.80 1.27
CA TYR A 121 -0.59 5.89 0.49
C TYR A 121 -0.66 4.47 1.08
N TYR A 122 -1.86 3.93 1.20
CA TYR A 122 -2.05 2.55 1.62
C TYR A 122 -1.41 1.57 0.63
N ALA A 123 -1.09 0.38 1.11
CA ALA A 123 -0.52 -0.67 0.27
C ALA A 123 -1.38 -0.95 -0.98
N CYS A 124 -2.71 -0.99 -0.84
CA CYS A 124 -3.63 -1.20 -1.97
C CYS A 124 -3.45 -0.12 -3.07
N ARG A 125 -3.26 1.15 -2.72
CA ARG A 125 -2.97 2.21 -3.68
C ARG A 125 -1.62 2.00 -4.36
N GLY A 126 -0.56 1.80 -3.58
CA GLY A 126 0.79 1.67 -4.12
C GLY A 126 0.95 0.43 -4.98
N GLU A 127 0.36 -0.69 -4.58
CA GLU A 127 0.37 -1.93 -5.36
C GLU A 127 -0.42 -1.78 -6.68
N ALA A 128 -1.56 -1.09 -6.67
CA ALA A 128 -2.34 -0.81 -7.88
C ALA A 128 -1.60 0.11 -8.86
N GLN A 129 -0.81 1.06 -8.35
CA GLN A 129 -0.01 1.99 -9.16
C GLN A 129 1.31 1.40 -9.63
N ALA A 130 1.78 0.30 -9.03
CA ALA A 130 3.05 -0.31 -9.39
C ALA A 130 3.03 -0.78 -10.86
N PRO A 131 4.08 -0.45 -11.63
CA PRO A 131 4.18 -0.90 -13.01
C PRO A 131 4.34 -2.42 -13.08
N LEU A 132 3.78 -3.04 -14.12
CA LEU A 132 4.00 -4.46 -14.38
C LEU A 132 5.46 -4.66 -14.81
N ARG A 133 6.24 -5.28 -13.93
CA ARG A 133 7.65 -5.65 -14.17
C ARG A 133 7.82 -7.15 -13.89
N LEU A 134 8.82 -7.76 -14.49
CA LEU A 134 9.16 -9.18 -14.23
C LEU A 134 9.45 -9.47 -12.75
N SER A 135 10.02 -8.51 -12.03
CA SER A 135 10.21 -8.60 -10.58
C SER A 135 8.89 -8.82 -9.84
N ARG A 136 7.83 -8.11 -10.24
CA ARG A 136 6.52 -8.22 -9.62
C ARG A 136 5.85 -9.58 -9.90
N VAL A 137 6.00 -10.11 -11.11
CA VAL A 137 5.52 -11.47 -11.41
C VAL A 137 6.21 -12.48 -10.51
N ARG A 138 7.51 -12.35 -10.31
CA ARG A 138 8.28 -13.21 -9.39
C ARG A 138 7.85 -13.08 -7.92
N ASP A 139 7.48 -11.87 -7.47
CA ASP A 139 7.02 -11.63 -6.09
C ASP A 139 5.67 -12.31 -5.82
N VAL A 140 4.80 -12.41 -6.84
CA VAL A 140 3.49 -13.08 -6.74
C VAL A 140 3.61 -14.61 -6.79
N MET A 141 4.66 -15.11 -7.43
CA MET A 141 4.90 -16.55 -7.61
C MET A 141 5.80 -17.17 -6.52
N ALA A 142 6.29 -16.38 -5.58
CA ALA A 142 7.15 -16.81 -4.48
C ALA A 142 6.34 -17.11 -3.21
#